data_1d4b8f0358d003c9f5938b182399bca4
#
_entry.id   1d4b8f0358d003c9f5938b182399bca4
#
_cell.length_a   1.000
_cell.length_b   1.000
_cell.length_c   1.000
_cell.angle_alpha   90.00
_cell.angle_beta   90.00
_cell.angle_gamma   90.00
#
_symmetry.space_group_name_H-M   'P 1'
#
loop_
_entity.id
_entity.type
_entity.pdbx_description
1 polymer ?
#
loop_
_entity_poly.entity_id
_entity_poly.type
_entity_poly.pdbx_seq_one_letter_code
_entity_poly.pdbx_strand_id
1 'polypeptide(L)'
;DRYEEPLLDLNAILKLTLPSLERNETTASLDNDALLDVLKVRPDQRLAFLVAELSRLDGLPYVKDQLFDALDLYVRVRPTSAAFSKAFNRLALCQSVYLQPDLLRKFDPLALMQQRLPAPRRLSDDERADAIRVLKNTMALTSRETDPATYLDPANLRLYDLERGLSCAIFGMTPDRQLPLESYVGFTLFKNGFPVAYGGSWIMGERAAFGMNIFEPFRGGESGYMMCQVLRTYAQAFGVRYFEVDAHQFGLDNPDGIASGAFWFYFRHGFRPLAPALLKLSLQEKERIDRRPGYRSPEKTLLRFTESNVALNFGGPVPPHLFDVTTRVTKMIAADYAGDRPRAEADGVARFTQAAKLGTRLSADERRVLAEVALIWHTLKVGDADGTRLLARMVRAKPKDVFAYQKLLLAFFANGRVRHKG
;
A
#
# COMPACT_ATOMS: atom_id res chain seq x y z
N ASP A 1 4.55 5.11 -27.24
CA ASP A 1 4.35 3.73 -26.79
C ASP A 1 5.66 2.99 -26.99
N ARG A 2 6.44 2.82 -25.93
CA ARG A 2 7.63 1.99 -25.93
C ARG A 2 7.20 0.61 -25.46
N TYR A 3 7.25 -0.37 -26.33
CA TYR A 3 7.25 -1.76 -25.93
C TYR A 3 8.65 -2.08 -25.41
N GLU A 4 8.77 -2.28 -24.11
CA GLU A 4 9.96 -2.94 -23.58
C GLU A 4 9.87 -4.41 -23.95
N GLU A 5 10.98 -5.04 -24.31
CA GLU A 5 11.00 -6.48 -24.56
C GLU A 5 10.64 -7.21 -23.26
N PRO A 6 9.77 -8.23 -23.30
CA PRO A 6 9.42 -8.98 -22.11
C PRO A 6 10.66 -9.57 -21.44
N LEU A 7 10.72 -9.51 -20.10
CA LEU A 7 11.83 -10.07 -19.33
C LEU A 7 11.94 -11.58 -19.47
N LEU A 8 10.83 -12.27 -19.73
CA LEU A 8 10.75 -13.69 -20.03
C LEU A 8 9.84 -13.91 -21.23
N ASP A 9 10.25 -14.76 -22.14
CA ASP A 9 9.39 -15.22 -23.22
C ASP A 9 8.39 -16.29 -22.75
N LEU A 10 7.37 -16.54 -23.57
CA LEU A 10 6.36 -17.55 -23.28
C LEU A 10 6.96 -18.95 -23.18
N ASN A 11 8.01 -19.26 -23.94
CA ASN A 11 8.71 -20.55 -23.90
C ASN A 11 9.30 -20.83 -22.51
N ALA A 12 9.92 -19.82 -21.89
CA ALA A 12 10.49 -19.94 -20.55
C ALA A 12 9.42 -20.24 -19.50
N ILE A 13 8.25 -19.62 -19.62
CA ILE A 13 7.13 -19.83 -18.68
C ILE A 13 6.49 -21.20 -18.89
N LEU A 14 6.20 -21.58 -20.12
CA LEU A 14 5.56 -22.86 -20.43
C LEU A 14 6.42 -24.08 -20.07
N LYS A 15 7.75 -23.94 -20.08
CA LYS A 15 8.65 -24.97 -19.53
C LYS A 15 8.38 -25.30 -18.07
N LEU A 16 7.85 -24.36 -17.30
CA LEU A 16 7.53 -24.54 -15.88
C LEU A 16 6.12 -25.09 -15.66
N THR A 17 5.19 -24.80 -16.56
CA THR A 17 3.76 -25.08 -16.38
C THR A 17 3.26 -26.26 -17.20
N LEU A 18 3.80 -26.51 -18.40
CA LEU A 18 3.35 -27.62 -19.23
C LEU A 18 3.75 -28.98 -18.66
N PRO A 19 2.89 -30.01 -18.86
CA PRO A 19 3.26 -31.38 -18.61
C PRO A 19 4.49 -31.82 -19.40
N SER A 20 5.17 -32.86 -18.94
CA SER A 20 6.49 -33.27 -19.51
C SER A 20 6.45 -33.66 -20.97
N LEU A 21 5.32 -34.16 -21.49
CA LEU A 21 5.20 -34.50 -22.91
C LEU A 21 5.07 -33.28 -23.79
N GLU A 22 4.26 -32.32 -23.34
CA GLU A 22 3.97 -31.06 -24.04
C GLU A 22 5.15 -30.07 -23.98
N ARG A 23 6.11 -30.29 -23.10
CA ARG A 23 7.33 -29.44 -23.02
C ARG A 23 8.18 -29.49 -24.28
N ASN A 24 8.00 -30.49 -25.11
CA ASN A 24 8.76 -30.61 -26.38
C ASN A 24 8.45 -29.43 -27.32
N GLU A 25 7.23 -28.91 -27.33
CA GLU A 25 6.84 -27.76 -28.16
C GLU A 25 7.60 -26.49 -27.75
N THR A 26 7.97 -26.37 -26.47
CA THR A 26 8.72 -25.23 -25.95
C THR A 26 10.22 -25.29 -26.20
N THR A 27 10.74 -26.42 -26.73
CA THR A 27 12.16 -26.57 -27.10
C THR A 27 12.44 -26.17 -28.54
N ALA A 28 11.41 -26.10 -29.39
CA ALA A 28 11.52 -25.52 -30.72
C ALA A 28 11.78 -24.01 -30.57
N SER A 29 12.69 -23.45 -31.37
CA SER A 29 12.99 -22.00 -31.37
C SER A 29 11.85 -21.21 -32.04
N LEU A 30 10.67 -21.25 -31.45
CA LEU A 30 9.48 -20.55 -31.91
C LEU A 30 9.34 -19.23 -31.16
N ASP A 31 8.88 -18.19 -31.83
CA ASP A 31 8.41 -16.99 -31.16
C ASP A 31 7.07 -17.23 -30.41
N ASN A 32 6.63 -16.27 -29.63
CA ASN A 32 5.43 -16.43 -28.80
C ASN A 32 4.17 -16.70 -29.63
N ASP A 33 4.02 -16.09 -30.80
CA ASP A 33 2.85 -16.25 -31.67
C ASP A 33 2.86 -17.64 -32.32
N ALA A 34 3.99 -18.05 -32.91
CA ALA A 34 4.16 -19.36 -33.50
C ALA A 34 3.95 -20.49 -32.48
N LEU A 35 4.41 -20.32 -31.23
CA LEU A 35 4.19 -21.28 -30.17
C LEU A 35 2.70 -21.41 -29.80
N LEU A 36 1.98 -20.32 -29.68
CA LEU A 36 0.55 -20.33 -29.41
C LEU A 36 -0.26 -20.96 -30.55
N ASP A 37 0.19 -20.79 -31.81
CA ASP A 37 -0.43 -21.42 -32.99
C ASP A 37 -0.21 -22.95 -32.99
N VAL A 38 1.00 -23.43 -32.65
CA VAL A 38 1.29 -24.86 -32.47
C VAL A 38 0.41 -25.45 -31.36
N LEU A 39 0.25 -24.76 -30.25
CA LEU A 39 -0.61 -25.15 -29.13
C LEU A 39 -2.11 -24.97 -29.44
N LYS A 40 -2.46 -24.48 -30.64
CA LYS A 40 -3.82 -24.23 -31.12
C LYS A 40 -4.62 -23.27 -30.24
N VAL A 41 -3.94 -22.28 -29.65
CA VAL A 41 -4.55 -21.26 -28.79
C VAL A 41 -5.02 -20.09 -29.67
N ARG A 42 -6.33 -19.95 -29.81
CA ARG A 42 -6.91 -18.86 -30.58
C ARG A 42 -6.62 -17.49 -29.95
N PRO A 43 -6.53 -16.41 -30.75
CA PRO A 43 -6.23 -15.06 -30.26
C PRO A 43 -7.18 -14.58 -29.14
N ASP A 44 -8.47 -14.93 -29.22
CA ASP A 44 -9.49 -14.58 -28.22
C ASP A 44 -9.38 -15.40 -26.91
N GLN A 45 -8.58 -16.44 -26.90
CA GLN A 45 -8.38 -17.36 -25.77
C GLN A 45 -6.99 -17.23 -25.12
N ARG A 46 -6.09 -16.43 -25.68
CA ARG A 46 -4.69 -16.32 -25.22
C ARG A 46 -4.57 -15.95 -23.74
N LEU A 47 -5.31 -14.93 -23.31
CA LEU A 47 -5.29 -14.54 -21.90
C LEU A 47 -5.81 -15.65 -20.97
N ALA A 48 -6.94 -16.28 -21.34
CA ALA A 48 -7.49 -17.38 -20.56
C ALA A 48 -6.54 -18.58 -20.49
N PHE A 49 -5.84 -18.90 -21.58
CA PHE A 49 -4.82 -19.93 -21.64
C PHE A 49 -3.66 -19.62 -20.69
N LEU A 50 -3.09 -18.40 -20.74
CA LEU A 50 -1.99 -17.99 -19.87
C LEU A 50 -2.38 -18.01 -18.38
N VAL A 51 -3.57 -17.53 -18.06
CA VAL A 51 -4.09 -17.60 -16.69
C VAL A 51 -4.21 -19.04 -16.22
N ALA A 52 -4.74 -19.95 -17.07
CA ALA A 52 -4.88 -21.37 -16.76
C ALA A 52 -3.51 -22.05 -16.54
N GLU A 53 -2.52 -21.76 -17.40
CA GLU A 53 -1.18 -22.31 -17.27
C GLU A 53 -0.46 -21.83 -16.00
N LEU A 54 -0.50 -20.52 -15.74
CA LEU A 54 0.11 -19.96 -14.52
C LEU A 54 -0.61 -20.40 -13.24
N SER A 55 -1.91 -20.70 -13.31
CA SER A 55 -2.66 -21.25 -12.15
C SER A 55 -2.16 -22.63 -11.70
N ARG A 56 -1.39 -23.33 -12.53
CA ARG A 56 -0.68 -24.58 -12.13
C ARG A 56 0.40 -24.34 -11.07
N LEU A 57 0.80 -23.08 -10.86
CA LEU A 57 1.75 -22.62 -9.84
C LEU A 57 1.06 -22.10 -8.56
N ASP A 58 -0.16 -22.52 -8.28
CA ASP A 58 -0.96 -22.00 -7.15
C ASP A 58 -0.30 -22.16 -5.77
N GLY A 59 0.58 -23.13 -5.59
CA GLY A 59 1.38 -23.28 -4.38
C GLY A 59 2.45 -22.19 -4.18
N LEU A 60 2.73 -21.37 -5.21
CA LEU A 60 3.79 -20.36 -5.23
C LEU A 60 3.26 -19.01 -5.81
N PRO A 61 2.31 -18.35 -5.13
CA PRO A 61 1.62 -17.20 -5.69
C PRO A 61 2.57 -16.06 -6.10
N TYR A 62 3.60 -15.80 -5.32
CA TYR A 62 4.58 -14.76 -5.66
C TYR A 62 5.34 -15.07 -6.97
N VAL A 63 5.76 -16.33 -7.17
CA VAL A 63 6.44 -16.76 -8.40
C VAL A 63 5.49 -16.62 -9.60
N LYS A 64 4.24 -17.02 -9.43
CA LYS A 64 3.20 -16.89 -10.45
C LYS A 64 2.99 -15.44 -10.89
N ASP A 65 2.88 -14.54 -9.91
CA ASP A 65 2.69 -13.11 -10.16
C ASP A 65 3.91 -12.51 -10.89
N GLN A 66 5.13 -12.84 -10.47
CA GLN A 66 6.36 -12.39 -11.13
C GLN A 66 6.51 -12.91 -12.57
N LEU A 67 6.12 -14.15 -12.84
CA LEU A 67 6.15 -14.72 -14.20
C LEU A 67 5.10 -14.05 -15.09
N PHE A 68 3.92 -13.73 -14.56
CA PHE A 68 2.88 -13.03 -15.31
C PHE A 68 3.33 -11.61 -15.66
N ASP A 69 3.88 -10.88 -14.70
CA ASP A 69 4.40 -9.53 -14.89
C ASP A 69 5.54 -9.50 -15.93
N ALA A 70 6.41 -10.51 -15.90
CA ALA A 70 7.54 -10.62 -16.82
C ALA A 70 7.13 -10.86 -18.30
N LEU A 71 5.86 -11.22 -18.56
CA LEU A 71 5.32 -11.33 -19.92
C LEU A 71 4.99 -9.97 -20.54
N ASP A 72 4.93 -8.90 -19.74
CA ASP A 72 4.57 -7.54 -20.18
C ASP A 72 3.31 -7.49 -21.05
N LEU A 73 2.24 -8.14 -20.59
CA LEU A 73 1.01 -8.31 -21.36
C LEU A 73 0.10 -7.11 -21.23
N TYR A 74 -0.37 -6.61 -22.36
CA TYR A 74 -1.39 -5.57 -22.45
C TYR A 74 -2.78 -6.17 -22.66
N VAL A 75 -3.69 -5.87 -21.72
CA VAL A 75 -5.09 -6.31 -21.81
C VAL A 75 -5.96 -5.18 -22.38
N ARG A 76 -6.59 -5.44 -23.54
CA ARG A 76 -7.57 -4.51 -24.11
C ARG A 76 -8.92 -4.70 -23.44
N VAL A 77 -9.38 -3.70 -22.70
CA VAL A 77 -10.71 -3.68 -22.09
C VAL A 77 -11.70 -2.98 -23.04
N ARG A 78 -12.80 -3.67 -23.38
CA ARG A 78 -13.94 -3.09 -24.14
C ARG A 78 -15.06 -2.76 -23.17
N PRO A 79 -15.37 -1.47 -22.91
CA PRO A 79 -16.44 -1.12 -21.99
C PRO A 79 -17.80 -1.53 -22.54
N THR A 80 -18.63 -2.09 -21.67
CA THR A 80 -20.04 -2.45 -21.95
C THR A 80 -21.03 -1.44 -21.39
N SER A 81 -20.54 -0.46 -20.63
CA SER A 81 -21.35 0.57 -19.95
C SER A 81 -20.65 1.93 -20.00
N ALA A 82 -21.45 2.99 -20.14
CA ALA A 82 -20.96 4.37 -20.04
C ALA A 82 -20.32 4.68 -18.68
N ALA A 83 -20.68 3.95 -17.62
CA ALA A 83 -20.05 4.07 -16.32
C ALA A 83 -18.56 3.72 -16.32
N PHE A 84 -18.09 2.90 -17.27
CA PHE A 84 -16.67 2.64 -17.51
C PHE A 84 -16.07 3.71 -18.43
N SER A 85 -16.05 4.94 -17.99
CA SER A 85 -15.43 6.08 -18.68
C SER A 85 -14.98 7.13 -17.67
N LYS A 86 -13.97 7.93 -18.04
CA LYS A 86 -13.46 9.02 -17.15
C LYS A 86 -14.53 10.05 -16.80
N ALA A 87 -15.54 10.27 -17.66
CA ALA A 87 -16.59 11.25 -17.44
C ALA A 87 -17.70 10.75 -16.51
N PHE A 88 -18.04 9.47 -16.55
CA PHE A 88 -19.15 8.91 -15.77
C PHE A 88 -18.75 8.02 -14.60
N ASN A 89 -17.47 7.66 -14.49
CA ASN A 89 -16.96 6.92 -13.35
C ASN A 89 -16.75 7.85 -12.15
N ARG A 90 -17.79 8.04 -11.37
CA ARG A 90 -17.81 8.93 -10.20
C ARG A 90 -18.70 8.37 -9.10
N LEU A 91 -18.42 8.78 -7.86
CA LEU A 91 -19.31 8.52 -6.74
C LEU A 91 -20.61 9.33 -6.88
N ALA A 92 -21.73 8.75 -6.46
CA ALA A 92 -22.95 9.50 -6.26
C ALA A 92 -22.71 10.61 -5.22
N LEU A 93 -23.15 11.83 -5.52
CA LEU A 93 -23.04 12.96 -4.60
C LEU A 93 -24.16 12.87 -3.56
N CYS A 94 -23.78 12.92 -2.29
CA CYS A 94 -24.73 13.08 -1.18
C CYS A 94 -24.95 14.56 -0.81
N GLN A 95 -24.10 15.44 -1.34
CA GLN A 95 -24.09 16.88 -1.05
C GLN A 95 -24.12 17.66 -2.35
N SER A 96 -24.42 18.96 -2.24
CA SER A 96 -24.31 19.87 -3.37
C SER A 96 -22.86 19.95 -3.87
N VAL A 97 -22.70 20.14 -5.19
CA VAL A 97 -21.39 20.35 -5.81
C VAL A 97 -20.71 21.56 -5.16
N TYR A 98 -19.48 21.36 -4.70
CA TYR A 98 -18.66 22.45 -4.23
C TYR A 98 -18.12 23.24 -5.42
N LEU A 99 -18.59 24.45 -5.59
CA LEU A 99 -18.05 25.39 -6.56
C LEU A 99 -16.87 26.11 -5.93
N GLN A 100 -15.69 25.93 -6.52
CA GLN A 100 -14.44 26.47 -5.99
C GLN A 100 -14.27 27.93 -6.40
N PRO A 101 -14.44 28.90 -5.47
CA PRO A 101 -14.27 30.30 -5.81
C PRO A 101 -12.80 30.65 -6.02
N ASP A 102 -11.92 30.10 -5.16
CA ASP A 102 -10.49 30.39 -5.13
C ASP A 102 -9.65 29.15 -4.85
N LEU A 103 -8.40 29.14 -5.33
CA LEU A 103 -7.42 28.11 -4.98
C LEU A 103 -6.89 28.33 -3.57
N LEU A 104 -7.02 27.33 -2.72
CA LEU A 104 -6.45 27.35 -1.36
C LEU A 104 -4.94 27.04 -1.41
N ARG A 105 -4.15 28.09 -1.65
CA ARG A 105 -2.68 27.96 -1.77
C ARG A 105 -1.94 28.13 -0.44
N LYS A 106 -2.56 28.86 0.51
CA LYS A 106 -1.98 29.14 1.83
C LYS A 106 -2.90 28.60 2.91
N PHE A 107 -2.40 27.70 3.71
CA PHE A 107 -3.07 27.12 4.86
C PHE A 107 -1.97 26.60 5.82
N ASP A 108 -2.33 26.37 7.07
CA ASP A 108 -1.47 25.69 8.02
C ASP A 108 -1.66 24.16 7.90
N PRO A 109 -0.67 23.40 7.38
CA PRO A 109 -0.78 21.96 7.21
C PRO A 109 -1.01 21.23 8.53
N LEU A 110 -0.31 21.63 9.61
CA LEU A 110 -0.41 20.95 10.90
C LEU A 110 -1.78 21.20 11.54
N ALA A 111 -2.25 22.45 11.53
CA ALA A 111 -3.58 22.79 12.01
C ALA A 111 -4.66 22.03 11.25
N LEU A 112 -4.55 21.92 9.91
CA LEU A 112 -5.49 21.14 9.09
C LEU A 112 -5.50 19.66 9.48
N MET A 113 -4.34 19.04 9.61
CA MET A 113 -4.23 17.61 9.94
C MET A 113 -4.70 17.28 11.37
N GLN A 114 -4.73 18.26 12.26
CA GLN A 114 -5.25 18.14 13.64
C GLN A 114 -6.77 18.42 13.74
N GLN A 115 -7.40 18.99 12.70
CA GLN A 115 -8.84 19.18 12.70
C GLN A 115 -9.57 17.85 12.81
N ARG A 116 -10.62 17.83 13.64
CA ARG A 116 -11.41 16.61 13.86
C ARG A 116 -11.94 16.06 12.54
N LEU A 117 -11.65 14.78 12.28
CA LEU A 117 -12.19 14.05 11.14
C LEU A 117 -13.69 13.81 11.34
N PRO A 118 -14.53 14.08 10.33
CA PRO A 118 -15.94 13.71 10.40
C PRO A 118 -16.10 12.19 10.53
N ALA A 119 -17.25 11.73 11.03
CA ALA A 119 -17.56 10.31 11.03
C ALA A 119 -17.64 9.78 9.59
N PRO A 120 -17.22 8.53 9.35
CA PRO A 120 -17.36 7.94 8.03
C PRO A 120 -18.85 7.84 7.64
N ARG A 121 -19.15 8.06 6.36
CA ARG A 121 -20.48 7.90 5.80
C ARG A 121 -21.01 6.48 6.05
N ARG A 122 -22.25 6.37 6.47
CA ARG A 122 -22.94 5.08 6.49
C ARG A 122 -23.37 4.75 5.05
N LEU A 123 -22.84 3.65 4.53
CA LEU A 123 -23.14 3.17 3.19
C LEU A 123 -24.12 2.00 3.28
N SER A 124 -25.18 2.03 2.49
CA SER A 124 -25.95 0.83 2.17
C SER A 124 -25.09 -0.16 1.37
N ASP A 125 -25.55 -1.38 1.21
CA ASP A 125 -24.81 -2.39 0.44
C ASP A 125 -24.67 -1.98 -1.03
N ASP A 126 -25.68 -1.35 -1.62
CA ASP A 126 -25.65 -0.84 -2.99
C ASP A 126 -24.66 0.33 -3.14
N GLU A 127 -24.68 1.29 -2.21
CA GLU A 127 -23.71 2.41 -2.20
C GLU A 127 -22.28 1.91 -2.02
N ARG A 128 -22.09 0.88 -1.19
CA ARG A 128 -20.79 0.23 -1.00
C ARG A 128 -20.32 -0.46 -2.28
N ALA A 129 -21.19 -1.22 -2.93
CA ALA A 129 -20.90 -1.89 -4.19
C ALA A 129 -20.58 -0.87 -5.29
N ASP A 130 -21.34 0.22 -5.37
CA ASP A 130 -21.08 1.31 -6.31
C ASP A 130 -19.74 2.00 -6.05
N ALA A 131 -19.41 2.30 -4.80
CA ALA A 131 -18.11 2.87 -4.44
C ALA A 131 -16.96 1.95 -4.85
N ILE A 132 -17.06 0.64 -4.58
CA ILE A 132 -16.04 -0.35 -4.97
C ILE A 132 -15.90 -0.40 -6.51
N ARG A 133 -17.01 -0.39 -7.24
CA ARG A 133 -17.01 -0.32 -8.71
C ARG A 133 -16.25 0.91 -9.20
N VAL A 134 -16.53 2.07 -8.61
CA VAL A 134 -15.86 3.33 -8.98
C VAL A 134 -14.36 3.25 -8.68
N LEU A 135 -13.96 2.70 -7.54
CA LEU A 135 -12.55 2.52 -7.17
C LEU A 135 -11.82 1.63 -8.19
N LYS A 136 -12.36 0.44 -8.49
CA LYS A 136 -11.77 -0.49 -9.46
C LYS A 136 -11.69 0.10 -10.86
N ASN A 137 -12.78 0.71 -11.32
CA ASN A 137 -12.81 1.36 -12.63
C ASN A 137 -11.78 2.51 -12.72
N THR A 138 -11.57 3.25 -11.62
CA THR A 138 -10.58 4.35 -11.60
C THR A 138 -9.19 3.85 -11.94
N MET A 139 -8.75 2.77 -11.31
CA MET A 139 -7.41 2.20 -11.56
C MET A 139 -7.29 1.72 -13.01
N ALA A 140 -8.26 0.98 -13.51
CA ALA A 140 -8.27 0.47 -14.88
C ALA A 140 -8.32 1.61 -15.93
N LEU A 141 -9.18 2.63 -15.74
CA LEU A 141 -9.33 3.76 -16.65
C LEU A 141 -8.12 4.70 -16.70
N THR A 142 -7.30 4.69 -15.65
CA THR A 142 -6.10 5.52 -15.55
C THR A 142 -4.81 4.73 -15.77
N SER A 143 -4.91 3.44 -16.08
CA SER A 143 -3.78 2.52 -16.29
C SER A 143 -2.80 2.58 -15.12
N ARG A 144 -3.33 2.34 -13.92
CA ARG A 144 -2.56 2.34 -12.66
C ARG A 144 -2.59 0.95 -12.03
N GLU A 145 -1.79 0.76 -10.99
CA GLU A 145 -1.74 -0.49 -10.22
C GLU A 145 -3.16 -0.85 -9.75
N THR A 146 -3.61 -2.03 -10.13
CA THR A 146 -4.98 -2.47 -9.82
C THR A 146 -5.07 -3.26 -8.52
N ASP A 147 -3.99 -3.86 -8.04
CA ASP A 147 -3.97 -4.79 -6.92
C ASP A 147 -4.67 -4.29 -5.66
N PRO A 148 -4.37 -3.09 -5.12
CA PRO A 148 -5.04 -2.62 -3.92
C PRO A 148 -6.56 -2.48 -4.09
N ALA A 149 -7.02 -2.07 -5.26
CA ALA A 149 -8.45 -1.96 -5.55
C ALA A 149 -9.07 -3.31 -5.90
N THR A 150 -8.32 -4.20 -6.55
CA THR A 150 -8.77 -5.57 -6.90
C THR A 150 -9.01 -6.40 -5.67
N TYR A 151 -8.08 -6.37 -4.71
CA TYR A 151 -8.13 -7.12 -3.46
C TYR A 151 -8.68 -6.31 -2.28
N LEU A 152 -9.44 -5.27 -2.56
CA LEU A 152 -10.15 -4.49 -1.55
C LEU A 152 -11.14 -5.37 -0.80
N ASP A 153 -11.07 -5.33 0.55
CA ASP A 153 -12.08 -5.95 1.40
C ASP A 153 -13.28 -5.01 1.61
N PRO A 154 -14.48 -5.37 1.12
CA PRO A 154 -15.67 -4.55 1.30
C PRO A 154 -16.02 -4.21 2.75
N ALA A 155 -15.72 -5.10 3.69
CA ALA A 155 -15.97 -4.89 5.11
C ALA A 155 -15.06 -3.79 5.69
N ASN A 156 -13.89 -3.59 5.12
CA ASN A 156 -12.88 -2.63 5.52
C ASN A 156 -12.90 -1.33 4.68
N LEU A 157 -13.96 -1.08 3.90
CA LEU A 157 -14.15 0.19 3.19
C LEU A 157 -14.82 1.22 4.09
N ARG A 158 -14.21 2.42 4.20
CA ARG A 158 -14.81 3.61 4.82
C ARG A 158 -14.69 4.81 3.90
N LEU A 159 -15.75 5.60 3.80
CA LEU A 159 -15.82 6.82 3.00
C LEU A 159 -16.02 8.02 3.93
N TYR A 160 -15.13 8.99 3.86
CA TYR A 160 -15.17 10.22 4.64
C TYR A 160 -15.51 11.40 3.72
N ASP A 161 -16.52 12.17 4.07
CA ASP A 161 -16.82 13.45 3.42
C ASP A 161 -16.00 14.53 4.11
N LEU A 162 -15.18 15.22 3.34
CA LEU A 162 -14.25 16.24 3.80
C LEU A 162 -14.68 17.60 3.27
N GLU A 163 -13.97 18.64 3.70
CA GLU A 163 -14.26 20.00 3.29
C GLU A 163 -13.95 20.22 1.78
N ARG A 164 -14.53 21.26 1.20
CA ARG A 164 -14.27 21.74 -0.17
C ARG A 164 -14.61 20.71 -1.25
N GLY A 165 -15.66 19.92 -1.03
CA GLY A 165 -16.13 18.89 -1.96
C GLY A 165 -15.22 17.69 -2.09
N LEU A 166 -14.27 17.50 -1.17
CA LEU A 166 -13.44 16.32 -1.12
C LEU A 166 -14.17 15.18 -0.42
N SER A 167 -13.91 13.96 -0.87
CA SER A 167 -14.25 12.72 -0.14
C SER A 167 -13.07 11.76 -0.24
N CYS A 168 -12.78 11.06 0.85
CA CYS A 168 -11.69 10.09 0.91
C CYS A 168 -12.24 8.70 1.22
N ALA A 169 -12.13 7.79 0.27
CA ALA A 169 -12.36 6.37 0.51
C ALA A 169 -11.05 5.73 0.95
N ILE A 170 -11.06 5.06 2.10
CA ILE A 170 -9.95 4.23 2.59
C ILE A 170 -10.41 2.79 2.72
N PHE A 171 -9.54 1.84 2.43
CA PHE A 171 -9.88 0.42 2.41
C PHE A 171 -8.69 -0.48 2.75
N GLY A 172 -8.97 -1.56 3.48
CA GLY A 172 -8.01 -2.64 3.72
C GLY A 172 -8.07 -3.71 2.63
N MET A 173 -7.11 -4.64 2.71
CA MET A 173 -7.00 -5.78 1.78
C MET A 173 -7.77 -7.00 2.30
N THR A 174 -8.20 -7.87 1.36
CA THR A 174 -8.73 -9.20 1.69
C THR A 174 -7.74 -10.02 2.51
N PRO A 175 -8.22 -10.94 3.38
CA PRO A 175 -7.34 -11.67 4.30
C PRO A 175 -6.17 -12.37 3.66
N ASP A 176 -6.34 -12.94 2.46
CA ASP A 176 -5.30 -13.65 1.69
C ASP A 176 -4.19 -12.74 1.15
N ARG A 177 -4.44 -11.43 1.12
CA ARG A 177 -3.49 -10.40 0.65
C ARG A 177 -2.94 -9.51 1.77
N GLN A 178 -3.27 -9.82 3.03
CA GLN A 178 -2.75 -9.07 4.17
C GLN A 178 -1.29 -9.40 4.44
N LEU A 179 -0.50 -8.38 4.75
CA LEU A 179 0.90 -8.51 5.13
C LEU A 179 1.04 -8.96 6.59
N PRO A 180 2.14 -9.63 6.95
CA PRO A 180 2.47 -9.92 8.35
C PRO A 180 2.65 -8.62 9.17
N LEU A 181 2.05 -8.56 10.34
CA LEU A 181 2.14 -7.48 11.34
C LEU A 181 1.61 -6.14 10.86
N GLU A 182 2.10 -5.57 9.78
CA GLU A 182 1.59 -4.32 9.21
C GLU A 182 0.31 -4.52 8.38
N SER A 183 -0.38 -3.43 8.08
CA SER A 183 -1.55 -3.42 7.23
C SER A 183 -1.34 -2.46 6.06
N TYR A 184 -1.57 -2.95 4.83
CA TYR A 184 -1.73 -2.04 3.71
C TYR A 184 -3.15 -1.47 3.74
N VAL A 185 -3.26 -0.16 3.69
CA VAL A 185 -4.52 0.57 3.58
C VAL A 185 -4.45 1.48 2.36
N GLY A 186 -5.23 1.13 1.34
CA GLY A 186 -5.36 1.93 0.14
C GLY A 186 -6.29 3.12 0.35
N PHE A 187 -6.16 4.15 -0.50
CA PHE A 187 -7.13 5.23 -0.59
C PHE A 187 -7.38 5.67 -2.01
N THR A 188 -8.57 6.26 -2.23
CA THR A 188 -8.87 7.12 -3.37
C THR A 188 -9.51 8.40 -2.88
N LEU A 189 -8.99 9.52 -3.32
CA LEU A 189 -9.52 10.86 -3.04
C LEU A 189 -10.40 11.31 -4.20
N PHE A 190 -11.55 11.87 -3.87
CA PHE A 190 -12.52 12.38 -4.82
C PHE A 190 -12.73 13.89 -4.63
N LYS A 191 -12.98 14.60 -5.72
CA LYS A 191 -13.45 15.99 -5.73
C LYS A 191 -14.79 16.04 -6.44
N ASN A 192 -15.84 16.46 -5.74
CA ASN A 192 -17.22 16.42 -6.26
C ASN A 192 -17.59 15.06 -6.89
N GLY A 193 -17.19 13.98 -6.22
CA GLY A 193 -17.40 12.61 -6.67
C GLY A 193 -16.43 12.09 -7.74
N PHE A 194 -15.65 12.94 -8.40
CA PHE A 194 -14.65 12.50 -9.39
C PHE A 194 -13.35 12.10 -8.70
N PRO A 195 -12.72 10.98 -9.09
CA PRO A 195 -11.43 10.58 -8.54
C PRO A 195 -10.33 11.56 -8.97
N VAL A 196 -9.57 12.06 -8.00
CA VAL A 196 -8.50 13.06 -8.21
C VAL A 196 -7.12 12.58 -7.78
N ALA A 197 -7.06 11.61 -6.87
CA ALA A 197 -5.81 11.00 -6.43
C ALA A 197 -6.05 9.60 -5.87
N TYR A 198 -5.00 8.79 -5.84
CA TYR A 198 -4.99 7.47 -5.21
C TYR A 198 -3.63 7.22 -4.54
N GLY A 199 -3.57 6.17 -3.77
CA GLY A 199 -2.36 5.71 -3.12
C GLY A 199 -2.64 4.78 -1.97
N GLY A 200 -1.70 4.68 -1.05
CA GLY A 200 -1.84 3.85 0.12
C GLY A 200 -0.76 4.07 1.17
N SER A 201 -0.90 3.33 2.24
CA SER A 201 0.07 3.31 3.32
C SER A 201 0.22 1.91 3.89
N TRP A 202 1.46 1.51 4.17
CA TRP A 202 1.77 0.40 5.07
C TRP A 202 1.77 0.94 6.50
N ILE A 203 0.84 0.47 7.31
CA ILE A 203 0.60 0.99 8.67
C ILE A 203 1.04 -0.05 9.70
N MET A 204 1.89 0.37 10.63
CA MET A 204 2.26 -0.41 11.82
C MET A 204 2.25 0.49 13.06
N GLY A 205 1.21 0.37 13.89
CA GLY A 205 1.04 1.22 15.05
C GLY A 205 0.95 2.70 14.68
N GLU A 206 1.81 3.54 15.26
CA GLU A 206 1.81 4.99 15.00
C GLU A 206 2.56 5.41 13.71
N ARG A 207 3.15 4.45 12.97
CA ARG A 207 3.93 4.69 11.75
C ARG A 207 3.15 4.30 10.50
N ALA A 208 3.29 5.10 9.45
CA ALA A 208 2.81 4.80 8.11
C ALA A 208 3.88 5.13 7.06
N ALA A 209 4.19 4.18 6.19
CA ALA A 209 4.90 4.45 4.94
C ALA A 209 3.84 4.86 3.90
N PHE A 210 3.88 6.12 3.46
CA PHE A 210 2.82 6.78 2.70
C PHE A 210 3.23 7.06 1.26
N GLY A 211 2.36 6.73 0.32
CA GLY A 211 2.49 7.07 -1.09
C GLY A 211 1.21 7.68 -1.64
N MET A 212 1.33 8.72 -2.48
CA MET A 212 0.20 9.39 -3.12
C MET A 212 0.52 9.74 -4.57
N ASN A 213 -0.41 9.44 -5.44
CA ASN A 213 -0.36 9.84 -6.85
C ASN A 213 -1.60 10.70 -7.17
N ILE A 214 -1.37 11.96 -7.54
CA ILE A 214 -2.43 12.88 -7.97
C ILE A 214 -2.53 12.76 -9.49
N PHE A 215 -3.75 12.52 -10.01
CA PHE A 215 -3.97 12.45 -11.44
C PHE A 215 -3.60 13.78 -12.12
N GLU A 216 -3.00 13.70 -13.29
CA GLU A 216 -2.41 14.83 -13.99
C GLU A 216 -3.32 16.08 -14.10
N PRO A 217 -4.62 15.97 -14.45
CA PRO A 217 -5.50 17.14 -14.53
C PRO A 217 -5.71 17.88 -13.20
N PHE A 218 -5.36 17.25 -12.08
CA PHE A 218 -5.54 17.79 -10.73
C PHE A 218 -4.23 18.17 -10.04
N ARG A 219 -3.10 18.04 -10.73
CA ARG A 219 -1.78 18.45 -10.23
C ARG A 219 -1.67 19.98 -10.16
N GLY A 220 -0.87 20.46 -9.23
CA GLY A 220 -0.75 21.90 -8.93
C GLY A 220 -1.89 22.37 -8.02
N GLY A 221 -2.21 23.66 -8.07
CA GLY A 221 -3.35 24.24 -7.34
C GLY A 221 -3.44 23.85 -5.87
N GLU A 222 -4.33 22.94 -5.53
CA GLU A 222 -4.64 22.46 -4.18
C GLU A 222 -4.00 21.11 -3.80
N SER A 223 -2.99 20.63 -4.55
CA SER A 223 -2.35 19.32 -4.29
C SER A 223 -1.88 19.15 -2.86
N GLY A 224 -1.29 20.19 -2.26
CA GLY A 224 -0.86 20.15 -0.85
C GLY A 224 -2.01 20.02 0.12
N TYR A 225 -3.12 20.72 -0.12
CA TYR A 225 -4.33 20.60 0.67
C TYR A 225 -4.92 19.19 0.57
N MET A 226 -5.01 18.64 -0.65
CA MET A 226 -5.46 17.27 -0.88
C MET A 226 -4.61 16.25 -0.11
N MET A 227 -3.28 16.37 -0.19
CA MET A 227 -2.37 15.49 0.57
C MET A 227 -2.64 15.59 2.08
N CYS A 228 -2.71 16.80 2.63
CA CYS A 228 -2.94 17.00 4.06
C CYS A 228 -4.30 16.43 4.52
N GLN A 229 -5.33 16.46 3.69
CA GLN A 229 -6.62 15.82 3.98
C GLN A 229 -6.51 14.29 4.03
N VAL A 230 -5.72 13.69 3.17
CA VAL A 230 -5.44 12.24 3.23
C VAL A 230 -4.64 11.89 4.48
N LEU A 231 -3.57 12.64 4.80
CA LEU A 231 -2.78 12.45 6.02
C LEU A 231 -3.64 12.60 7.29
N ARG A 232 -4.54 13.62 7.33
CA ARG A 232 -5.53 13.79 8.40
C ARG A 232 -6.42 12.56 8.55
N THR A 233 -6.86 11.99 7.43
CA THR A 233 -7.71 10.80 7.43
C THR A 233 -6.96 9.61 8.06
N TYR A 234 -5.73 9.34 7.65
CA TYR A 234 -4.92 8.28 8.24
C TYR A 234 -4.58 8.55 9.71
N ALA A 235 -4.19 9.78 10.04
CA ALA A 235 -3.84 10.14 11.41
C ALA A 235 -4.99 9.84 12.38
N GLN A 236 -6.21 10.19 12.03
CA GLN A 236 -7.33 10.06 12.95
C GLN A 236 -8.07 8.72 12.84
N ALA A 237 -8.14 8.10 11.65
CA ALA A 237 -8.77 6.79 11.50
C ALA A 237 -7.91 5.66 12.09
N PHE A 238 -6.58 5.79 12.06
CA PHE A 238 -5.64 4.75 12.47
C PHE A 238 -4.70 5.14 13.62
N GLY A 239 -4.73 6.39 14.09
CA GLY A 239 -3.82 6.85 15.16
C GLY A 239 -2.38 6.99 14.70
N VAL A 240 -2.16 7.21 13.42
CA VAL A 240 -0.83 7.44 12.84
C VAL A 240 -0.36 8.85 13.19
N ARG A 241 0.87 8.99 13.67
CA ARG A 241 1.50 10.29 13.94
C ARG A 241 2.84 10.48 13.24
N TYR A 242 3.36 9.45 12.61
CA TYR A 242 4.62 9.44 11.89
C TYR A 242 4.41 8.92 10.48
N PHE A 243 4.52 9.82 9.51
CA PHE A 243 4.40 9.49 8.09
C PHE A 243 5.78 9.53 7.44
N GLU A 244 6.16 8.45 6.82
CA GLU A 244 7.38 8.35 6.03
C GLU A 244 7.04 8.26 4.55
N VAL A 245 7.80 8.93 3.72
CA VAL A 245 7.67 8.90 2.27
C VAL A 245 8.98 8.40 1.68
N ASP A 246 8.85 7.37 0.87
CA ASP A 246 9.98 6.76 0.17
C ASP A 246 10.59 7.69 -0.87
N ALA A 247 11.90 7.60 -1.05
CA ALA A 247 12.65 8.44 -1.96
C ALA A 247 12.20 8.32 -3.43
N HIS A 248 11.62 7.19 -3.84
CA HIS A 248 11.02 7.01 -5.16
C HIS A 248 9.91 8.05 -5.43
N GLN A 249 9.12 8.43 -4.41
CA GLN A 249 8.04 9.41 -4.56
C GLN A 249 8.54 10.81 -4.95
N PHE A 250 9.83 11.09 -4.80
CA PHE A 250 10.39 12.40 -5.10
C PHE A 250 11.68 12.37 -5.92
N GLY A 251 12.02 11.21 -6.54
CA GLY A 251 13.01 11.19 -7.59
C GLY A 251 13.97 10.02 -7.67
N LEU A 252 14.01 9.10 -6.68
CA LEU A 252 14.81 7.87 -6.81
C LEU A 252 14.17 6.98 -7.88
N ASP A 253 14.91 6.70 -8.97
CA ASP A 253 14.40 5.95 -10.13
C ASP A 253 13.06 6.51 -10.67
N ASN A 254 12.85 7.82 -10.51
CA ASN A 254 11.63 8.54 -10.89
C ASN A 254 11.99 9.93 -11.45
N PRO A 255 12.32 10.04 -12.74
CA PRO A 255 12.69 11.30 -13.37
C PRO A 255 11.63 12.41 -13.24
N ASP A 256 10.35 12.05 -13.27
CA ASP A 256 9.24 13.00 -13.07
C ASP A 256 9.29 13.66 -11.68
N GLY A 257 9.68 12.91 -10.66
CA GLY A 257 9.86 13.41 -9.30
C GLY A 257 10.97 14.48 -9.23
N ILE A 258 12.06 14.26 -9.96
CA ILE A 258 13.16 15.24 -10.08
C ILE A 258 12.72 16.46 -10.87
N ALA A 259 12.15 16.26 -12.07
CA ALA A 259 11.72 17.35 -12.95
C ALA A 259 10.66 18.27 -12.31
N SER A 260 9.73 17.68 -11.56
CA SER A 260 8.68 18.43 -10.83
C SER A 260 9.18 19.08 -9.53
N GLY A 261 10.35 18.69 -9.03
CA GLY A 261 10.85 19.13 -7.72
C GLY A 261 9.98 18.61 -6.56
N ALA A 262 9.51 17.37 -6.66
CA ALA A 262 8.59 16.77 -5.70
C ALA A 262 9.13 16.73 -4.26
N PHE A 263 10.46 16.68 -4.07
CA PHE A 263 11.06 16.84 -2.74
C PHE A 263 10.55 18.11 -2.02
N TRP A 264 10.53 19.25 -2.72
CA TRP A 264 10.07 20.52 -2.15
C TRP A 264 8.57 20.57 -1.89
N PHE A 265 7.80 19.76 -2.60
CA PHE A 265 6.38 19.57 -2.28
C PHE A 265 6.22 18.96 -0.88
N TYR A 266 6.90 17.86 -0.56
CA TYR A 266 6.87 17.25 0.77
C TYR A 266 7.48 18.16 1.83
N PHE A 267 8.64 18.76 1.54
CA PHE A 267 9.34 19.63 2.49
C PHE A 267 8.49 20.82 2.96
N ARG A 268 7.73 21.45 2.04
CA ARG A 268 6.82 22.57 2.37
C ARG A 268 5.67 22.17 3.29
N HIS A 269 5.29 20.89 3.30
CA HIS A 269 4.23 20.36 4.14
C HIS A 269 4.74 19.69 5.42
N GLY A 270 5.99 19.96 5.81
CA GLY A 270 6.53 19.55 7.10
C GLY A 270 7.39 18.29 7.07
N PHE A 271 7.50 17.59 5.95
CA PHE A 271 8.40 16.43 5.83
C PHE A 271 9.87 16.88 5.87
N ARG A 272 10.70 16.06 6.48
CA ARG A 272 12.15 16.31 6.64
C ARG A 272 12.93 15.05 6.31
N PRO A 273 14.11 15.16 5.65
CA PRO A 273 15.00 14.02 5.45
C PRO A 273 15.36 13.33 6.75
N LEU A 274 15.42 12.01 6.73
CA LEU A 274 15.82 11.20 7.90
C LEU A 274 17.33 11.30 8.14
N ALA A 275 18.15 11.41 7.09
CA ALA A 275 19.58 11.55 7.22
C ALA A 275 19.95 12.97 7.68
N PRO A 276 20.69 13.15 8.81
CA PRO A 276 21.04 14.47 9.34
C PRO A 276 21.79 15.37 8.36
N ALA A 277 22.67 14.78 7.55
CA ALA A 277 23.42 15.52 6.53
C ALA A 277 22.51 16.13 5.45
N LEU A 278 21.49 15.37 5.02
CA LEU A 278 20.52 15.83 4.03
C LEU A 278 19.51 16.82 4.63
N LEU A 279 19.17 16.67 5.89
CA LEU A 279 18.40 17.68 6.60
C LEU A 279 19.12 19.02 6.63
N LYS A 280 20.42 19.03 6.99
CA LYS A 280 21.25 20.25 6.96
C LYS A 280 21.30 20.85 5.55
N LEU A 281 21.54 20.03 4.53
CA LEU A 281 21.57 20.46 3.13
C LEU A 281 20.23 21.06 2.70
N SER A 282 19.11 20.43 3.06
CA SER A 282 17.78 20.92 2.69
C SER A 282 17.45 22.27 3.32
N LEU A 283 17.88 22.51 4.55
CA LEU A 283 17.73 23.82 5.20
C LEU A 283 18.56 24.90 4.51
N GLN A 284 19.81 24.61 4.13
CA GLN A 284 20.66 25.52 3.37
C GLN A 284 20.09 25.84 1.99
N GLU A 285 19.56 24.84 1.27
CA GLU A 285 18.92 25.04 -0.02
C GLU A 285 17.61 25.85 0.12
N LYS A 286 16.82 25.59 1.16
CA LYS A 286 15.62 26.38 1.45
C LYS A 286 15.97 27.85 1.66
N GLU A 287 17.02 28.15 2.41
CA GLU A 287 17.51 29.53 2.61
C GLU A 287 17.91 30.19 1.28
N ARG A 288 18.57 29.43 0.37
CA ARG A 288 18.89 29.95 -0.98
C ARG A 288 17.66 30.28 -1.80
N ILE A 289 16.64 29.38 -1.75
CA ILE A 289 15.35 29.58 -2.43
C ILE A 289 14.67 30.85 -1.90
N ASP A 290 14.70 31.08 -0.58
CA ASP A 290 14.03 32.22 0.05
C ASP A 290 14.74 33.54 -0.26
N ARG A 291 16.07 33.51 -0.34
CA ARG A 291 16.86 34.72 -0.59
C ARG A 291 17.00 35.13 -2.06
N ARG A 292 16.75 34.22 -3.00
CA ARG A 292 16.95 34.45 -4.43
C ARG A 292 15.71 34.17 -5.23
N PRO A 293 14.89 35.18 -5.55
CA PRO A 293 13.72 34.98 -6.41
C PRO A 293 14.10 34.27 -7.72
N GLY A 294 13.35 33.22 -8.08
CA GLY A 294 13.62 32.42 -9.28
C GLY A 294 14.68 31.34 -9.14
N TYR A 295 15.41 31.26 -8.02
CA TYR A 295 16.33 30.15 -7.79
C TYR A 295 15.58 28.84 -7.63
N ARG A 296 16.10 27.80 -8.29
CA ARG A 296 15.65 26.41 -8.14
C ARG A 296 16.84 25.53 -7.79
N SER A 297 16.64 24.56 -6.92
CA SER A 297 17.69 23.59 -6.60
C SER A 297 18.14 22.86 -7.87
N PRO A 298 19.48 22.79 -8.12
CA PRO A 298 20.00 22.01 -9.24
C PRO A 298 19.59 20.53 -9.16
N GLU A 299 19.45 19.88 -10.30
CA GLU A 299 19.15 18.45 -10.41
C GLU A 299 20.07 17.60 -9.53
N LYS A 300 21.38 17.84 -9.57
CA LYS A 300 22.37 17.17 -8.71
C LYS A 300 22.03 17.26 -7.22
N THR A 301 21.46 18.38 -6.77
CA THR A 301 21.03 18.55 -5.37
C THR A 301 19.75 17.77 -5.09
N LEU A 302 18.80 17.77 -6.04
CA LEU A 302 17.56 17.00 -5.90
C LEU A 302 17.85 15.49 -5.86
N LEU A 303 18.77 14.99 -6.69
CA LEU A 303 19.23 13.61 -6.65
C LEU A 303 19.86 13.23 -5.31
N ARG A 304 20.64 14.12 -4.68
CA ARG A 304 21.16 13.87 -3.34
C ARG A 304 20.07 13.71 -2.28
N PHE A 305 18.97 14.44 -2.40
CA PHE A 305 17.87 14.28 -1.44
C PHE A 305 17.24 12.89 -1.51
N THR A 306 17.38 12.17 -2.63
CA THR A 306 16.85 10.79 -2.77
C THR A 306 17.71 9.72 -2.07
N GLU A 307 18.87 10.09 -1.50
CA GLU A 307 19.68 9.18 -0.69
C GLU A 307 19.02 8.83 0.67
N SER A 308 17.90 9.44 1.01
CA SER A 308 17.15 9.18 2.26
C SER A 308 15.66 9.44 2.08
N ASN A 309 14.86 8.64 2.73
CA ASN A 309 13.43 8.93 2.88
C ASN A 309 13.21 10.25 3.64
N VAL A 310 12.01 10.80 3.51
CA VAL A 310 11.57 11.95 4.30
C VAL A 310 10.43 11.55 5.24
N ALA A 311 10.34 12.17 6.41
CA ALA A 311 9.27 11.92 7.35
C ALA A 311 8.64 13.20 7.90
N LEU A 312 7.34 13.08 8.22
CA LEU A 312 6.56 14.04 8.97
C LEU A 312 6.18 13.41 10.31
N ASN A 313 6.60 14.05 11.41
CA ASN A 313 6.30 13.59 12.78
C ASN A 313 5.44 14.64 13.49
N PHE A 314 4.26 14.27 13.95
CA PHE A 314 3.37 15.12 14.73
C PHE A 314 3.77 15.28 16.20
N GLY A 315 4.87 14.68 16.58
CA GLY A 315 5.43 14.74 17.93
C GLY A 315 5.70 13.37 18.55
N GLY A 316 6.46 13.37 19.64
CA GLY A 316 6.88 12.15 20.33
C GLY A 316 8.08 11.43 19.69
N PRO A 317 8.53 10.33 20.29
CA PRO A 317 9.65 9.54 19.81
C PRO A 317 9.33 8.88 18.46
N VAL A 318 10.35 8.57 17.65
CA VAL A 318 10.16 7.82 16.41
C VAL A 318 9.54 6.45 16.73
N PRO A 319 8.39 6.10 16.11
CA PRO A 319 7.77 4.81 16.35
C PRO A 319 8.62 3.66 15.78
N PRO A 320 8.45 2.43 16.30
CA PRO A 320 9.15 1.26 15.78
C PRO A 320 8.94 1.11 14.27
N HIS A 321 9.99 0.67 13.59
CA HIS A 321 9.93 0.23 12.20
C HIS A 321 9.63 -1.27 12.13
N LEU A 322 9.03 -1.73 11.04
CA LEU A 322 8.78 -3.16 10.81
C LEU A 322 10.06 -4.00 11.00
N PHE A 323 11.19 -3.51 10.50
CA PHE A 323 12.48 -4.18 10.62
C PHE A 323 12.97 -4.32 12.08
N ASP A 324 12.55 -3.46 12.99
CA ASP A 324 12.87 -3.61 14.42
C ASP A 324 12.25 -4.90 15.01
N VAL A 325 11.15 -5.37 14.43
CA VAL A 325 10.50 -6.62 14.83
C VAL A 325 10.99 -7.80 14.00
N THR A 326 10.93 -7.70 12.67
CA THR A 326 11.25 -8.82 11.76
C THR A 326 12.69 -9.28 11.87
N THR A 327 13.65 -8.35 12.03
CA THR A 327 15.06 -8.70 12.27
C THR A 327 15.25 -9.49 13.56
N ARG A 328 14.50 -9.18 14.62
CA ARG A 328 14.55 -9.93 15.88
C ARG A 328 13.96 -11.33 15.71
N VAL A 329 12.85 -11.46 14.96
CA VAL A 329 12.25 -12.76 14.62
C VAL A 329 13.25 -13.62 13.87
N THR A 330 13.88 -13.08 12.83
CA THR A 330 14.88 -13.81 12.04
C THR A 330 16.08 -14.27 12.89
N LYS A 331 16.59 -13.37 13.75
CA LYS A 331 17.69 -13.70 14.68
C LYS A 331 17.31 -14.78 15.69
N MET A 332 16.09 -14.72 16.23
CA MET A 332 15.58 -15.72 17.16
C MET A 332 15.46 -17.09 16.48
N ILE A 333 14.91 -17.16 15.26
CA ILE A 333 14.79 -18.39 14.49
C ILE A 333 16.18 -18.99 14.21
N ALA A 334 17.14 -18.15 13.80
CA ALA A 334 18.51 -18.61 13.58
C ALA A 334 19.16 -19.17 14.84
N ALA A 335 19.01 -18.48 15.99
CA ALA A 335 19.67 -18.86 17.24
C ALA A 335 19.01 -20.07 17.92
N ASP A 336 17.67 -20.06 18.04
CA ASP A 336 16.94 -21.02 18.87
C ASP A 336 16.48 -22.27 18.08
N TYR A 337 16.40 -22.15 16.74
CA TYR A 337 15.86 -23.19 15.86
C TYR A 337 16.80 -23.54 14.68
N ALA A 338 18.04 -23.07 14.69
CA ALA A 338 19.03 -23.31 13.60
C ALA A 338 18.50 -22.91 12.19
N GLY A 339 17.62 -21.89 12.12
CA GLY A 339 17.01 -21.42 10.88
C GLY A 339 15.75 -22.17 10.45
N ASP A 340 15.31 -23.19 11.17
CA ASP A 340 14.09 -23.96 10.90
C ASP A 340 12.84 -23.14 11.28
N ARG A 341 12.35 -22.34 10.35
CA ARG A 341 11.15 -21.52 10.52
C ARG A 341 9.87 -22.33 10.78
N PRO A 342 9.57 -23.40 10.01
CA PRO A 342 8.40 -24.23 10.28
C PRO A 342 8.34 -24.77 11.72
N ARG A 343 9.48 -25.22 12.24
CA ARG A 343 9.60 -25.68 13.63
C ARG A 343 9.39 -24.55 14.64
N ALA A 344 9.96 -23.36 14.37
CA ALA A 344 9.78 -22.19 15.23
C ALA A 344 8.30 -21.74 15.27
N GLU A 345 7.61 -21.77 14.13
CA GLU A 345 6.17 -21.46 14.04
C GLU A 345 5.33 -22.47 14.81
N ALA A 346 5.57 -23.78 14.63
CA ALA A 346 4.83 -24.83 15.31
C ALA A 346 4.98 -24.76 16.82
N ASP A 347 6.22 -24.60 17.32
CA ASP A 347 6.50 -24.46 18.75
C ASP A 347 5.92 -23.15 19.32
N GLY A 348 6.11 -22.04 18.62
CA GLY A 348 5.54 -20.74 18.98
C GLY A 348 4.01 -20.78 19.08
N VAL A 349 3.34 -21.38 18.11
CA VAL A 349 1.87 -21.56 18.10
C VAL A 349 1.42 -22.41 19.29
N ALA A 350 2.08 -23.53 19.57
CA ALA A 350 1.72 -24.39 20.69
C ALA A 350 1.80 -23.63 22.03
N ARG A 351 2.93 -22.98 22.29
CA ARG A 351 3.16 -22.22 23.53
C ARG A 351 2.23 -21.01 23.66
N PHE A 352 2.07 -20.23 22.58
CA PHE A 352 1.21 -19.06 22.62
C PHE A 352 -0.26 -19.45 22.82
N THR A 353 -0.75 -20.50 22.15
CA THR A 353 -2.12 -21.00 22.28
C THR A 353 -2.41 -21.39 23.74
N GLN A 354 -1.48 -22.06 24.39
CA GLN A 354 -1.59 -22.41 25.80
C GLN A 354 -1.59 -21.17 26.69
N ALA A 355 -0.63 -20.26 26.53
CA ALA A 355 -0.50 -19.05 27.33
C ALA A 355 -1.71 -18.10 27.18
N ALA A 356 -2.20 -17.96 25.96
CA ALA A 356 -3.35 -17.10 25.63
C ALA A 356 -4.71 -17.77 25.86
N LYS A 357 -4.75 -19.05 26.21
CA LYS A 357 -5.97 -19.87 26.36
C LYS A 357 -6.87 -19.75 25.11
N LEU A 358 -6.26 -19.78 23.93
CA LEU A 358 -6.99 -19.66 22.68
C LEU A 358 -7.80 -20.94 22.42
N GLY A 359 -9.10 -20.77 22.10
CA GLY A 359 -9.94 -21.89 21.69
C GLY A 359 -9.52 -22.48 20.36
N THR A 360 -9.82 -23.74 20.14
CA THR A 360 -9.39 -24.54 18.97
C THR A 360 -10.10 -24.16 17.65
N ARG A 361 -11.23 -23.45 17.71
CA ARG A 361 -11.99 -23.04 16.51
C ARG A 361 -11.43 -21.74 15.93
N LEU A 362 -10.51 -21.88 14.99
CA LEU A 362 -9.92 -20.79 14.21
C LEU A 362 -10.18 -21.01 12.70
N SER A 363 -10.48 -19.93 11.97
CA SER A 363 -10.51 -19.95 10.50
C SER A 363 -9.10 -20.17 9.92
N ALA A 364 -9.00 -20.44 8.61
CA ALA A 364 -7.72 -20.55 7.94
C ALA A 364 -6.90 -19.25 8.08
N ASP A 365 -7.54 -18.10 7.87
CA ASP A 365 -6.90 -16.79 8.01
C ASP A 365 -6.47 -16.48 9.44
N GLU A 366 -7.30 -16.81 10.42
CA GLU A 366 -6.94 -16.66 11.83
C GLU A 366 -5.75 -17.57 12.21
N ARG A 367 -5.63 -18.78 11.63
CA ARG A 367 -4.45 -19.65 11.84
C ARG A 367 -3.18 -19.05 11.22
N ARG A 368 -3.26 -18.43 10.04
CA ARG A 368 -2.13 -17.73 9.43
C ARG A 368 -1.65 -16.60 10.33
N VAL A 369 -2.56 -15.74 10.80
CA VAL A 369 -2.23 -14.64 11.73
C VAL A 369 -1.71 -15.18 13.06
N LEU A 370 -2.21 -16.33 13.54
CA LEU A 370 -1.71 -16.97 14.75
C LEU A 370 -0.23 -17.34 14.65
N ALA A 371 0.21 -17.89 13.54
CA ALA A 371 1.63 -18.23 13.34
C ALA A 371 2.53 -16.98 13.43
N GLU A 372 2.12 -15.89 12.78
CA GLU A 372 2.83 -14.61 12.82
C GLU A 372 2.89 -14.03 14.25
N VAL A 373 1.75 -13.97 14.91
CA VAL A 373 1.62 -13.42 16.28
C VAL A 373 2.38 -14.24 17.29
N ALA A 374 2.39 -15.57 17.16
CA ALA A 374 3.11 -16.47 18.05
C ALA A 374 4.63 -16.26 17.97
N LEU A 375 5.18 -16.07 16.75
CA LEU A 375 6.60 -15.72 16.58
C LEU A 375 6.94 -14.38 17.24
N ILE A 376 6.09 -13.37 17.08
CA ILE A 376 6.27 -12.05 17.71
C ILE A 376 6.22 -12.17 19.24
N TRP A 377 5.24 -12.87 19.78
CA TRP A 377 5.08 -13.10 21.20
C TRP A 377 6.32 -13.75 21.81
N HIS A 378 6.82 -14.81 21.17
CA HIS A 378 8.04 -15.52 21.58
C HIS A 378 9.27 -14.61 21.49
N THR A 379 9.48 -13.97 20.35
CA THR A 379 10.64 -13.10 20.06
C THR A 379 10.74 -11.92 21.01
N LEU A 380 9.61 -11.28 21.32
CA LEU A 380 9.56 -10.12 22.21
C LEU A 380 9.48 -10.52 23.68
N LYS A 381 9.46 -11.83 23.99
CA LYS A 381 9.36 -12.39 25.33
C LYS A 381 8.21 -11.74 26.13
N VAL A 382 7.02 -11.71 25.51
CA VAL A 382 5.84 -11.11 26.13
C VAL A 382 5.38 -11.98 27.30
N GLY A 383 5.80 -11.64 28.53
CA GLY A 383 5.49 -12.41 29.72
C GLY A 383 4.26 -11.92 30.50
N ASP A 384 3.73 -10.75 30.16
CA ASP A 384 2.57 -10.18 30.83
C ASP A 384 1.23 -10.65 30.20
N ALA A 385 0.22 -10.82 31.07
CA ALA A 385 -1.10 -11.29 30.65
C ALA A 385 -1.81 -10.33 29.70
N ASP A 386 -1.59 -9.01 29.84
CA ASP A 386 -2.26 -8.01 29.01
C ASP A 386 -1.69 -8.00 27.59
N GLY A 387 -0.37 -8.07 27.44
CA GLY A 387 0.27 -8.22 26.15
C GLY A 387 -0.16 -9.48 25.40
N THR A 388 -0.18 -10.62 26.13
CA THR A 388 -0.64 -11.89 25.58
C THR A 388 -2.11 -11.80 25.14
N ARG A 389 -2.97 -11.14 25.93
CA ARG A 389 -4.39 -10.93 25.61
C ARG A 389 -4.58 -10.03 24.39
N LEU A 390 -3.80 -8.94 24.26
CA LEU A 390 -3.83 -8.07 23.08
C LEU A 390 -3.47 -8.84 21.83
N LEU A 391 -2.38 -9.61 21.85
CA LEU A 391 -1.95 -10.45 20.74
C LEU A 391 -3.01 -11.50 20.36
N ALA A 392 -3.64 -12.14 21.36
CA ALA A 392 -4.74 -13.10 21.12
C ALA A 392 -5.94 -12.44 20.40
N ARG A 393 -6.27 -11.21 20.79
CA ARG A 393 -7.33 -10.43 20.11
C ARG A 393 -6.93 -10.03 18.69
N MET A 394 -5.64 -9.74 18.44
CA MET A 394 -5.14 -9.42 17.10
C MET A 394 -5.34 -10.60 16.14
N VAL A 395 -5.13 -11.85 16.59
CA VAL A 395 -5.39 -13.06 15.80
C VAL A 395 -6.81 -13.07 15.22
N ARG A 396 -7.80 -12.64 16.02
CA ARG A 396 -9.20 -12.60 15.64
C ARG A 396 -9.60 -11.38 14.80
N ALA A 397 -8.96 -10.24 15.08
CA ALA A 397 -9.31 -8.96 14.50
C ALA A 397 -8.72 -8.78 13.09
N LYS A 398 -7.44 -9.14 12.89
CA LYS A 398 -6.70 -8.85 11.67
C LYS A 398 -7.39 -9.30 10.38
N PRO A 399 -7.92 -10.54 10.28
CA PRO A 399 -8.60 -10.98 9.07
C PRO A 399 -9.94 -10.29 8.80
N LYS A 400 -10.52 -9.59 9.78
CA LYS A 400 -11.92 -9.12 9.71
C LYS A 400 -12.05 -7.61 9.70
N ASP A 401 -11.22 -6.92 10.47
CA ASP A 401 -11.36 -5.47 10.71
C ASP A 401 -9.97 -4.85 10.95
N VAL A 402 -9.45 -4.21 9.90
CA VAL A 402 -8.15 -3.53 9.94
C VAL A 402 -8.13 -2.39 10.97
N PHE A 403 -9.26 -1.75 11.23
CA PHE A 403 -9.34 -0.65 12.20
C PHE A 403 -9.30 -1.16 13.64
N ALA A 404 -10.01 -2.26 13.91
CA ALA A 404 -9.94 -2.93 15.22
C ALA A 404 -8.54 -3.51 15.47
N TYR A 405 -7.94 -4.14 14.47
CA TYR A 405 -6.57 -4.64 14.55
C TYR A 405 -5.57 -3.53 14.87
N GLN A 406 -5.65 -2.40 14.17
CA GLN A 406 -4.76 -1.26 14.37
C GLN A 406 -4.87 -0.68 15.80
N LYS A 407 -6.09 -0.59 16.36
CA LYS A 407 -6.29 -0.17 17.75
C LYS A 407 -5.59 -1.10 18.75
N LEU A 408 -5.63 -2.40 18.50
CA LEU A 408 -4.93 -3.40 19.32
C LEU A 408 -3.41 -3.26 19.20
N LEU A 409 -2.92 -3.00 17.99
CA LEU A 409 -1.50 -2.81 17.72
C LEU A 409 -0.96 -1.54 18.40
N LEU A 410 -1.70 -0.44 18.35
CA LEU A 410 -1.38 0.79 19.07
C LEU A 410 -1.30 0.53 20.59
N ALA A 411 -2.29 -0.15 21.16
CA ALA A 411 -2.30 -0.50 22.58
C ALA A 411 -1.13 -1.43 22.95
N PHE A 412 -0.73 -2.33 22.07
CA PHE A 412 0.41 -3.23 22.28
C PHE A 412 1.74 -2.47 22.32
N PHE A 413 1.94 -1.51 21.40
CA PHE A 413 3.18 -0.72 21.33
C PHE A 413 3.26 0.39 22.38
N ALA A 414 2.13 0.93 22.85
CA ALA A 414 2.09 1.96 23.89
C ALA A 414 2.80 1.56 25.18
N ASN A 415 2.89 0.26 25.46
CA ASN A 415 3.54 -0.28 26.65
C ASN A 415 5.08 -0.42 26.51
N GLY A 416 5.69 0.17 25.50
CA GLY A 416 7.15 0.19 25.31
C GLY A 416 7.78 -1.18 25.01
N ARG A 417 6.98 -2.19 24.60
CA ARG A 417 7.44 -3.56 24.30
C ARG A 417 8.37 -3.61 23.07
N VAL A 418 8.19 -2.68 22.16
CA VAL A 418 9.06 -2.50 21.00
C VAL A 418 9.51 -1.04 20.98
N ARG A 419 10.83 -0.82 20.85
CA ARG A 419 11.41 0.50 20.66
C ARG A 419 12.15 0.53 19.34
N HIS A 420 12.10 1.67 18.66
CA HIS A 420 12.93 1.93 17.51
C HIS A 420 14.41 1.90 17.95
N LYS A 421 15.22 1.13 17.21
CA LYS A 421 16.68 1.20 17.36
C LYS A 421 17.15 2.16 16.27
N GLY A 422 17.47 3.39 16.68
CA GLY A 422 18.08 4.40 15.81
C GLY A 422 19.38 3.92 15.20
#